data_4d3fdb4a06d65fb2e701f8ce0a4a0ddf
#
_entry.id   4d3fdb4a06d65fb2e701f8ce0a4a0ddf
#
_cell.length_a   1.000
_cell.length_b   1.000
_cell.length_c   1.000
_cell.angle_alpha   90.00
_cell.angle_beta   90.00
_cell.angle_gamma   90.00
#
_symmetry.space_group_name_H-M   'P 1'
#
loop_
_entity.id
_entity.type
_entity.pdbx_description
1 polymer ?
#
loop_
_entity_poly.entity_id
_entity_poly.type
_entity_poly.pdbx_seq_one_letter_code
_entity_poly.pdbx_strand_id
1 'polypeptide(L)'
;MPTTPLLPLPDGLDITSISETPEELLVRVTSTRLSSPCPGCATPSTAVHSSYRRKPMDLPCTGRRIRLLLSVRKFFCRVVSCPRKIFTERIPELIEPSSRLTTRLRVAVQEIGFATCGKGGERLSPKLGMRVTDTTLLWSLHLVKTPAVGQVRVVGIDDWSWRRGQRYGSILVNLETHKIIDLLPERTVESVIAWLEAHLEVEVVSRDRGGTYVDGATQGAPLAIQVCDRWHLLKNLGDAVEDFLVRAKIRLPEAEAQERSSDQKETSLPSFSTTPKRYQQTQARLLRKWELSQQVQALHRQGVSLIKIAAQLGLARNTVRTYVRQPPDPPAPKPRPLRASQLDPYEAHLLKRWREGCRNAALLHREISEMGYPGAQTMVRAYLAYLRKHPEQANHDHPRKERAAASPRALRWLLTRSPEDLTQEEQAKRTRLLAVSEEVRRVHALLQAFQEMVRQRQPERLRAWMQEASKSGIAELKSFVAGIERDYDAVKAALRLPWSQGTTEGKVNKLKTLKRVMYGRAGFPLLRQRLLHDA
;
A
#
# COMPACT_ATOMS: atom_id res chain seq x y z
N MET A 1 38.03 -26.00 35.27
CA MET A 1 37.08 -25.93 34.14
C MET A 1 37.44 -24.70 33.32
N PRO A 2 37.61 -24.78 32.00
CA PRO A 2 37.82 -23.57 31.19
C PRO A 2 36.56 -22.72 31.29
N THR A 3 36.64 -21.61 31.97
CA THR A 3 35.59 -20.58 31.94
C THR A 3 35.53 -20.01 30.55
N THR A 4 34.52 -20.39 29.77
CA THR A 4 34.25 -19.73 28.50
C THR A 4 34.18 -18.24 28.76
N PRO A 5 35.01 -17.39 28.15
CA PRO A 5 35.05 -15.99 28.51
C PRO A 5 33.70 -15.36 28.22
N LEU A 6 33.12 -14.66 29.22
CA LEU A 6 31.86 -13.89 29.11
C LEU A 6 31.85 -12.90 27.93
N LEU A 7 33.03 -12.59 27.40
CA LEU A 7 33.24 -11.70 26.31
C LEU A 7 34.21 -12.37 25.30
N PRO A 8 33.71 -13.01 24.23
CA PRO A 8 34.59 -13.61 23.23
C PRO A 8 35.36 -12.50 22.49
N LEU A 9 36.68 -12.61 22.53
CA LEU A 9 37.59 -11.76 21.77
C LEU A 9 38.26 -12.58 20.65
N PRO A 10 38.63 -11.94 19.53
CA PRO A 10 39.47 -12.56 18.51
C PRO A 10 40.84 -12.97 19.08
N ASP A 11 41.45 -13.97 18.45
CA ASP A 11 42.79 -14.44 18.81
C ASP A 11 43.84 -13.31 18.82
N GLY A 12 44.71 -13.35 19.78
CA GLY A 12 45.74 -12.34 20.01
C GLY A 12 45.27 -11.07 20.70
N LEU A 13 44.15 -11.15 21.43
CA LEU A 13 43.64 -10.09 22.31
C LEU A 13 43.33 -10.66 23.69
N ASP A 14 43.82 -10.03 24.73
CA ASP A 14 43.60 -10.42 26.13
C ASP A 14 42.88 -9.35 26.92
N ILE A 15 41.99 -9.78 27.81
CA ILE A 15 41.37 -8.94 28.82
C ILE A 15 42.34 -8.80 30.01
N THR A 16 42.81 -7.58 30.25
CA THR A 16 43.73 -7.31 31.35
C THR A 16 43.03 -6.85 32.65
N SER A 17 41.87 -6.23 32.51
CA SER A 17 41.06 -5.87 33.68
C SER A 17 39.62 -5.56 33.26
N ILE A 18 38.69 -5.77 34.19
CA ILE A 18 37.29 -5.35 34.09
C ILE A 18 37.00 -4.47 35.28
N SER A 19 36.47 -3.29 35.05
CA SER A 19 35.93 -2.41 36.06
C SER A 19 34.47 -2.12 35.78
N GLU A 20 33.64 -2.07 36.79
CA GLU A 20 32.21 -1.95 36.66
C GLU A 20 31.65 -0.72 37.36
N THR A 21 30.60 -0.19 36.76
CA THR A 21 29.68 0.77 37.38
C THR A 21 28.25 0.20 37.26
N PRO A 22 27.26 0.76 37.93
CA PRO A 22 25.88 0.30 37.79
C PRO A 22 25.36 0.28 36.35
N GLU A 23 25.89 1.15 35.47
CA GLU A 23 25.41 1.33 34.09
C GLU A 23 26.37 0.80 33.01
N GLU A 24 27.65 0.64 33.29
CA GLU A 24 28.69 0.35 32.29
C GLU A 24 29.76 -0.62 32.82
N LEU A 25 30.15 -1.57 31.95
CA LEU A 25 31.31 -2.41 32.12
C LEU A 25 32.43 -1.85 31.26
N LEU A 26 33.56 -1.49 31.87
CA LEU A 26 34.75 -1.00 31.21
C LEU A 26 35.76 -2.13 31.15
N VAL A 27 35.97 -2.69 29.94
CA VAL A 27 36.86 -3.84 29.73
C VAL A 27 38.14 -3.36 29.07
N ARG A 28 39.26 -3.53 29.74
CA ARG A 28 40.60 -3.21 29.21
C ARG A 28 41.09 -4.38 28.36
N VAL A 29 41.36 -4.12 27.10
CA VAL A 29 41.80 -5.11 26.12
C VAL A 29 43.18 -4.69 25.55
N THR A 30 44.11 -5.64 25.50
CA THR A 30 45.45 -5.42 24.96
C THR A 30 45.74 -6.47 23.90
N SER A 31 46.42 -6.06 22.81
CA SER A 31 46.88 -6.98 21.78
C SER A 31 48.14 -7.69 22.20
N THR A 32 48.15 -9.02 22.07
CA THR A 32 49.31 -9.91 22.30
C THR A 32 49.96 -10.37 20.99
N ARG A 33 49.44 -9.93 19.84
CA ARG A 33 49.98 -10.26 18.51
C ARG A 33 51.43 -9.75 18.39
N LEU A 34 52.39 -10.59 17.97
CA LEU A 34 53.81 -10.21 17.85
C LEU A 34 54.05 -9.24 16.69
N SER A 35 53.27 -9.34 15.61
CA SER A 35 53.42 -8.52 14.40
C SER A 35 52.04 -8.05 13.87
N SER A 36 52.06 -7.09 12.97
CA SER A 36 50.87 -6.66 12.23
C SER A 36 51.22 -6.38 10.75
N PRO A 37 50.40 -6.79 9.78
CA PRO A 37 50.63 -6.51 8.36
C PRO A 37 50.40 -5.04 8.03
N CYS A 38 51.28 -4.47 7.23
CA CYS A 38 51.11 -3.11 6.72
C CYS A 38 49.91 -3.04 5.75
N PRO A 39 48.94 -2.16 5.93
CA PRO A 39 47.76 -2.06 5.04
C PRO A 39 48.10 -1.50 3.65
N GLY A 40 49.34 -1.08 3.36
CA GLY A 40 49.79 -0.60 2.06
C GLY A 40 50.52 -1.64 1.23
N CYS A 41 51.35 -2.48 1.87
CA CYS A 41 52.19 -3.49 1.16
C CYS A 41 52.02 -4.92 1.70
N ALA A 42 51.10 -5.12 2.66
CA ALA A 42 50.81 -6.39 3.34
C ALA A 42 52.02 -7.03 4.09
N THR A 43 53.21 -6.44 4.06
CA THR A 43 54.39 -6.98 4.77
C THR A 43 54.20 -6.89 6.28
N PRO A 44 54.42 -7.99 7.05
CA PRO A 44 54.36 -7.98 8.51
C PRO A 44 55.49 -7.14 9.11
N SER A 45 55.16 -6.39 10.17
CA SER A 45 56.16 -5.65 10.95
C SER A 45 56.04 -5.98 12.43
N THR A 46 57.19 -6.16 13.09
CA THR A 46 57.33 -6.31 14.55
C THR A 46 57.78 -5.02 15.21
N ALA A 47 58.22 -4.02 14.43
CA ALA A 47 58.79 -2.77 14.93
C ALA A 47 57.71 -1.82 15.42
N VAL A 48 57.45 -1.82 16.71
CA VAL A 48 56.47 -0.94 17.34
C VAL A 48 56.97 0.50 17.38
N HIS A 49 56.18 1.45 16.86
CA HIS A 49 56.42 2.88 16.92
C HIS A 49 55.86 3.50 18.21
N SER A 50 54.59 3.25 18.49
CA SER A 50 53.87 3.81 19.64
C SER A 50 52.54 3.07 19.87
N SER A 51 51.80 3.47 20.90
CA SER A 51 50.48 2.96 21.14
C SER A 51 49.52 4.10 21.52
N TYR A 52 48.21 3.88 21.28
CA TYR A 52 47.16 4.77 21.73
C TYR A 52 45.90 3.99 22.12
N ARG A 53 45.01 4.63 22.87
CA ARG A 53 43.79 3.99 23.33
C ARG A 53 42.60 4.36 22.50
N ARG A 54 41.78 3.37 22.17
CA ARG A 54 40.44 3.53 21.60
C ARG A 54 39.38 3.11 22.63
N LYS A 55 38.20 3.72 22.54
CA LYS A 55 37.10 3.45 23.50
C LYS A 55 35.83 3.05 22.72
N PRO A 56 35.82 1.98 21.89
CA PRO A 56 34.62 1.55 21.20
C PRO A 56 33.59 0.97 22.17
N MET A 57 32.33 1.15 21.82
CA MET A 57 31.22 0.44 22.46
C MET A 57 31.11 -0.97 21.88
N ASP A 58 30.70 -1.92 22.72
CA ASP A 58 30.45 -3.30 22.38
C ASP A 58 29.02 -3.71 22.70
N LEU A 59 28.61 -4.94 22.31
CA LEU A 59 27.33 -5.50 22.69
C LEU A 59 27.15 -5.45 24.20
N PRO A 60 25.97 -5.05 24.71
CA PRO A 60 25.69 -5.03 26.13
C PRO A 60 25.70 -6.44 26.73
N CYS A 61 26.08 -6.55 27.98
CA CYS A 61 26.00 -7.79 28.74
C CYS A 61 25.16 -7.55 30.00
N THR A 62 24.23 -8.46 30.30
CA THR A 62 23.35 -8.38 31.50
C THR A 62 22.66 -7.01 31.67
N GLY A 63 22.24 -6.38 30.54
CA GLY A 63 21.57 -5.07 30.54
C GLY A 63 22.52 -3.87 30.73
N ARG A 64 23.82 -4.09 30.95
CA ARG A 64 24.84 -3.04 31.12
C ARG A 64 25.57 -2.79 29.79
N ARG A 65 25.91 -1.54 29.52
CA ARG A 65 26.74 -1.16 28.37
C ARG A 65 28.16 -1.69 28.55
N ILE A 66 28.76 -2.17 27.46
CA ILE A 66 30.18 -2.52 27.44
C ILE A 66 30.94 -1.46 26.64
N ARG A 67 32.01 -0.96 27.24
CA ARG A 67 33.00 -0.11 26.58
C ARG A 67 34.36 -0.77 26.66
N LEU A 68 35.01 -0.99 25.54
CA LEU A 68 36.36 -1.50 25.51
C LEU A 68 37.35 -0.36 25.66
N LEU A 69 38.35 -0.53 26.51
CA LEU A 69 39.59 0.28 26.51
C LEU A 69 40.64 -0.49 25.74
N LEU A 70 40.57 -0.37 24.41
CA LEU A 70 41.45 -1.11 23.50
C LEU A 70 42.77 -0.36 23.31
N SER A 71 43.87 -0.97 23.72
CA SER A 71 45.23 -0.49 23.47
C SER A 71 45.67 -0.93 22.09
N VAL A 72 45.83 0.01 21.16
CA VAL A 72 46.19 -0.24 19.76
C VAL A 72 47.59 0.25 19.53
N ARG A 73 48.42 -0.59 18.89
CA ARG A 73 49.81 -0.26 18.54
C ARG A 73 49.93 0.37 17.16
N LYS A 74 50.94 1.20 16.98
CA LYS A 74 51.42 1.66 15.68
C LYS A 74 52.74 1.00 15.39
N PHE A 75 52.96 0.61 14.13
CA PHE A 75 54.14 -0.07 13.66
C PHE A 75 54.84 0.74 12.57
N PHE A 76 56.16 0.62 12.48
CA PHE A 76 56.93 1.10 11.31
C PHE A 76 56.79 0.15 10.12
N CYS A 77 56.54 0.66 8.93
CA CYS A 77 56.73 -0.09 7.70
C CYS A 77 58.18 0.14 7.20
N ARG A 78 58.96 -0.91 7.16
CA ARG A 78 60.38 -0.84 6.73
C ARG A 78 60.61 -1.11 5.24
N VAL A 79 59.52 -1.36 4.49
CA VAL A 79 59.61 -1.55 3.04
C VAL A 79 59.89 -0.20 2.37
N VAL A 80 61.02 -0.08 1.68
CA VAL A 80 61.50 1.17 1.07
C VAL A 80 60.51 1.72 0.06
N SER A 81 59.94 0.85 -0.79
CA SER A 81 58.96 1.21 -1.84
C SER A 81 57.56 1.52 -1.31
N CYS A 82 57.27 1.21 -0.05
CA CYS A 82 55.94 1.47 0.52
C CYS A 82 55.80 2.96 0.89
N PRO A 83 54.75 3.65 0.40
CA PRO A 83 54.53 5.05 0.76
C PRO A 83 54.16 5.23 2.22
N ARG A 84 53.68 4.19 2.89
CA ARG A 84 53.26 4.21 4.27
C ARG A 84 54.42 3.87 5.20
N LYS A 85 54.88 4.84 5.95
CA LYS A 85 56.03 4.66 6.88
C LYS A 85 55.57 4.20 8.28
N ILE A 86 54.40 4.62 8.71
CA ILE A 86 53.80 4.22 9.99
C ILE A 86 52.37 3.79 9.74
N PHE A 87 51.95 2.70 10.36
CA PHE A 87 50.58 2.21 10.27
C PHE A 87 50.04 1.74 11.62
N THR A 88 48.73 1.79 11.78
CA THR A 88 48.03 1.29 12.97
C THR A 88 47.67 -0.18 12.79
N GLU A 89 47.87 -0.97 13.82
CA GLU A 89 47.40 -2.35 13.92
C GLU A 89 45.90 -2.44 13.55
N ARG A 90 45.56 -3.40 12.70
CA ARG A 90 44.18 -3.65 12.27
C ARG A 90 43.66 -4.91 12.94
N ILE A 91 42.44 -4.82 13.44
CA ILE A 91 41.74 -5.92 14.12
C ILE A 91 40.32 -5.96 13.54
N PRO A 92 40.16 -6.30 12.25
CA PRO A 92 38.86 -6.19 11.57
C PRO A 92 37.79 -7.10 12.18
N GLU A 93 38.21 -8.21 12.78
CA GLU A 93 37.30 -9.13 13.49
C GLU A 93 36.62 -8.46 14.70
N LEU A 94 37.29 -7.50 15.34
CA LEU A 94 36.75 -6.76 16.49
C LEU A 94 36.20 -5.39 16.08
N ILE A 95 36.95 -4.63 15.29
CA ILE A 95 36.61 -3.23 15.02
C ILE A 95 37.22 -2.72 13.71
N GLU A 96 36.39 -2.09 12.91
CA GLU A 96 36.80 -1.38 11.70
C GLU A 96 37.65 -0.12 12.01
N PRO A 97 38.47 0.32 11.04
CA PRO A 97 39.19 1.58 11.16
C PRO A 97 38.25 2.74 11.50
N SER A 98 38.65 3.58 12.45
CA SER A 98 37.91 4.78 12.88
C SER A 98 36.52 4.54 13.44
N SER A 99 36.02 3.30 13.49
CA SER A 99 34.72 2.97 14.09
C SER A 99 34.71 3.22 15.60
N ARG A 100 33.57 3.66 16.13
CA ARG A 100 33.28 3.77 17.56
C ARG A 100 32.48 2.60 18.11
N LEU A 101 32.05 1.69 17.22
CA LEU A 101 31.32 0.48 17.53
C LEU A 101 32.16 -0.74 17.15
N THR A 102 32.11 -1.79 17.94
CA THR A 102 32.65 -3.09 17.51
C THR A 102 31.88 -3.62 16.31
N THR A 103 32.48 -4.54 15.56
CA THR A 103 31.84 -5.14 14.37
C THR A 103 30.52 -5.81 14.75
N ARG A 104 30.48 -6.58 15.85
CA ARG A 104 29.26 -7.25 16.32
C ARG A 104 28.18 -6.28 16.80
N LEU A 105 28.53 -5.19 17.50
CA LEU A 105 27.56 -4.16 17.88
C LEU A 105 27.03 -3.43 16.64
N ARG A 106 27.86 -3.17 15.64
CA ARG A 106 27.43 -2.54 14.40
C ARG A 106 26.39 -3.40 13.68
N VAL A 107 26.60 -4.72 13.60
CA VAL A 107 25.62 -5.66 13.01
C VAL A 107 24.30 -5.59 13.80
N ALA A 108 24.32 -5.65 15.12
CA ALA A 108 23.11 -5.53 15.92
C ALA A 108 22.38 -4.18 15.71
N VAL A 109 23.14 -3.08 15.60
CA VAL A 109 22.59 -1.74 15.29
C VAL A 109 21.96 -1.70 13.91
N GLN A 110 22.57 -2.37 12.90
CA GLN A 110 22.02 -2.50 11.56
C GLN A 110 20.69 -3.27 11.58
N GLU A 111 20.63 -4.42 12.25
CA GLU A 111 19.40 -5.22 12.39
C GLU A 111 18.26 -4.43 13.05
N ILE A 112 18.58 -3.71 14.16
CA ILE A 112 17.61 -2.80 14.79
C ILE A 112 17.16 -1.72 13.80
N GLY A 113 18.08 -1.15 13.03
CA GLY A 113 17.79 -0.15 12.02
C GLY A 113 16.90 -0.68 10.90
N PHE A 114 17.15 -1.88 10.40
CA PHE A 114 16.30 -2.55 9.41
C PHE A 114 14.91 -2.83 9.95
N ALA A 115 14.79 -3.32 11.18
CA ALA A 115 13.50 -3.64 11.79
C ALA A 115 12.65 -2.38 12.11
N THR A 116 13.27 -1.31 12.64
CA THR A 116 12.54 -0.20 13.29
C THR A 116 12.77 1.17 12.66
N CYS A 117 13.73 1.31 11.74
CA CYS A 117 14.23 2.58 11.22
C CYS A 117 14.88 3.48 12.31
N GLY A 118 15.17 4.76 11.99
CA GLY A 118 15.89 5.67 12.89
C GLY A 118 15.19 5.90 14.23
N LYS A 119 14.05 6.57 14.24
CA LYS A 119 13.34 6.96 15.48
C LYS A 119 12.79 5.78 16.28
N GLY A 120 12.38 4.70 15.61
CA GLY A 120 11.98 3.45 16.28
C GLY A 120 13.16 2.81 17.01
N GLY A 121 14.29 2.69 16.33
CA GLY A 121 15.53 2.13 16.87
C GLY A 121 16.13 2.96 17.99
N GLU A 122 16.12 4.29 17.86
CA GLU A 122 16.57 5.21 18.93
C GLU A 122 15.78 5.03 20.24
N ARG A 123 14.48 4.71 20.15
CA ARG A 123 13.66 4.40 21.32
C ARG A 123 13.87 2.99 21.88
N LEU A 124 14.17 2.03 20.99
CA LEU A 124 14.35 0.63 21.36
C LEU A 124 15.74 0.36 21.92
N SER A 125 16.79 0.88 21.29
CA SER A 125 18.18 0.54 21.59
C SER A 125 18.59 0.83 23.06
N PRO A 126 18.15 1.90 23.76
CA PRO A 126 18.46 2.08 25.17
C PRO A 126 17.86 0.99 26.08
N LYS A 127 16.68 0.48 25.71
CA LYS A 127 16.03 -0.62 26.46
C LYS A 127 16.78 -1.95 26.34
N LEU A 128 17.59 -2.08 25.28
CA LEU A 128 18.48 -3.21 25.05
C LEU A 128 19.91 -2.97 25.56
N GLY A 129 20.12 -1.91 26.36
CA GLY A 129 21.44 -1.55 26.86
C GLY A 129 22.36 -0.86 25.85
N MET A 130 21.85 -0.48 24.66
CA MET A 130 22.59 0.22 23.62
C MET A 130 22.11 1.66 23.52
N ARG A 131 22.99 2.66 23.61
CA ARG A 131 22.64 4.06 23.37
C ARG A 131 23.07 4.46 21.97
N VAL A 132 22.16 4.34 21.01
CA VAL A 132 22.40 4.67 19.60
C VAL A 132 21.38 5.70 19.15
N THR A 133 21.83 6.77 18.49
CA THR A 133 20.97 7.81 17.94
C THR A 133 20.36 7.36 16.61
N ASP A 134 19.24 7.99 16.22
CA ASP A 134 18.62 7.78 14.91
C ASP A 134 19.61 8.00 13.75
N THR A 135 20.46 9.02 13.84
CA THR A 135 21.50 9.31 12.84
C THR A 135 22.50 8.15 12.71
N THR A 136 22.95 7.57 13.82
CA THR A 136 23.87 6.43 13.81
C THR A 136 23.21 5.18 13.20
N LEU A 137 21.94 4.93 13.55
CA LEU A 137 21.14 3.85 12.97
C LEU A 137 21.04 4.02 11.44
N LEU A 138 20.59 5.17 10.97
CA LEU A 138 20.42 5.44 9.55
C LEU A 138 21.75 5.38 8.79
N TRP A 139 22.82 5.95 9.36
CA TRP A 139 24.15 5.89 8.76
C TRP A 139 24.66 4.44 8.67
N SER A 140 24.44 3.63 9.70
CA SER A 140 24.87 2.23 9.69
C SER A 140 24.17 1.40 8.60
N LEU A 141 22.92 1.71 8.28
CA LEU A 141 22.20 1.06 7.18
C LEU A 141 22.85 1.35 5.83
N HIS A 142 23.30 2.57 5.57
CA HIS A 142 23.97 2.92 4.31
C HIS A 142 25.29 2.17 4.08
N LEU A 143 25.89 1.61 5.12
CA LEU A 143 27.12 0.80 5.00
C LEU A 143 26.83 -0.64 4.56
N VAL A 144 25.61 -1.10 4.64
CA VAL A 144 25.23 -2.46 4.23
C VAL A 144 25.14 -2.50 2.71
N LYS A 145 25.86 -3.45 2.10
CA LYS A 145 25.77 -3.66 0.65
C LYS A 145 24.39 -4.21 0.28
N THR A 146 23.80 -3.66 -0.76
CA THR A 146 22.57 -4.21 -1.34
C THR A 146 22.85 -5.64 -1.81
N PRO A 147 21.98 -6.62 -1.49
CA PRO A 147 22.13 -7.97 -2.00
C PRO A 147 22.20 -7.97 -3.53
N ALA A 148 23.06 -8.82 -4.08
CA ALA A 148 23.10 -9.01 -5.53
C ALA A 148 21.79 -9.64 -6.01
N VAL A 149 21.25 -9.16 -7.11
CA VAL A 149 20.12 -9.78 -7.79
C VAL A 149 20.65 -11.05 -8.45
N GLY A 150 20.09 -12.22 -8.07
CA GLY A 150 20.37 -13.48 -8.75
C GLY A 150 19.71 -13.51 -10.13
N GLN A 151 19.84 -14.64 -10.85
CA GLN A 151 19.13 -14.83 -12.12
C GLN A 151 17.62 -14.71 -11.94
N VAL A 152 16.95 -14.00 -12.84
CA VAL A 152 15.51 -13.72 -12.81
C VAL A 152 14.91 -14.06 -14.15
N ARG A 153 14.25 -15.23 -14.25
CA ARG A 153 13.55 -15.62 -15.48
C ARG A 153 12.12 -15.10 -15.54
N VAL A 154 11.46 -14.98 -14.40
CA VAL A 154 10.06 -14.56 -14.32
C VAL A 154 9.93 -13.36 -13.40
N VAL A 155 9.65 -12.19 -13.98
CA VAL A 155 9.52 -10.94 -13.25
C VAL A 155 8.07 -10.45 -13.21
N GLY A 156 7.62 -10.02 -12.03
CA GLY A 156 6.39 -9.25 -11.84
C GLY A 156 6.72 -7.78 -11.68
N ILE A 157 6.03 -6.92 -12.42
CA ILE A 157 6.21 -5.45 -12.37
C ILE A 157 4.88 -4.81 -12.00
N ASP A 158 4.90 -3.92 -10.99
CA ASP A 158 3.71 -3.17 -10.55
C ASP A 158 4.10 -1.76 -10.13
N ASP A 159 3.09 -0.88 -10.00
CA ASP A 159 3.31 0.48 -9.54
C ASP A 159 3.28 0.58 -8.01
N TRP A 160 4.03 1.54 -7.50
CA TRP A 160 3.92 1.96 -6.12
C TRP A 160 3.90 3.47 -6.01
N SER A 161 3.09 3.99 -5.09
CA SER A 161 2.96 5.43 -4.90
C SER A 161 3.98 5.96 -3.91
N TRP A 162 4.85 6.85 -4.36
CA TRP A 162 5.70 7.66 -3.49
C TRP A 162 4.88 8.70 -2.74
N ARG A 163 4.08 9.47 -3.48
CA ARG A 163 3.04 10.38 -2.99
C ARG A 163 1.79 10.15 -3.82
N ARG A 164 0.72 9.72 -3.18
CA ARG A 164 -0.54 9.38 -3.85
C ARG A 164 -1.01 10.53 -4.76
N GLY A 165 -1.23 10.21 -6.03
CA GLY A 165 -1.68 11.17 -7.04
C GLY A 165 -0.60 12.10 -7.60
N GLN A 166 0.68 12.01 -7.14
CA GLN A 166 1.74 12.92 -7.57
C GLN A 166 2.95 12.19 -8.15
N ARG A 167 3.48 11.19 -7.45
CA ARG A 167 4.71 10.51 -7.84
C ARG A 167 4.59 9.01 -7.63
N TYR A 168 4.94 8.26 -8.66
CA TYR A 168 4.92 6.80 -8.69
C TYR A 168 6.28 6.27 -9.14
N GLY A 169 6.61 5.07 -8.69
CA GLY A 169 7.73 4.27 -9.13
C GLY A 169 7.28 2.85 -9.46
N SER A 170 8.21 1.97 -9.84
CA SER A 170 7.92 0.57 -10.14
C SER A 170 8.61 -0.35 -9.15
N ILE A 171 7.98 -1.45 -8.78
CA ILE A 171 8.53 -2.54 -7.98
C ILE A 171 8.70 -3.77 -8.87
N LEU A 172 9.83 -4.45 -8.72
CA LEU A 172 10.12 -5.66 -9.45
C LEU A 172 10.27 -6.83 -8.47
N VAL A 173 9.61 -7.93 -8.78
CA VAL A 173 9.52 -9.12 -7.95
C VAL A 173 9.84 -10.35 -8.77
N ASN A 174 10.75 -11.19 -8.31
CA ASN A 174 10.94 -12.51 -8.87
C ASN A 174 9.74 -13.40 -8.48
N LEU A 175 8.96 -13.83 -9.46
CA LEU A 175 7.74 -14.61 -9.22
C LEU A 175 8.01 -16.10 -8.94
N GLU A 176 9.23 -16.61 -9.21
CA GLU A 176 9.64 -17.97 -8.86
C GLU A 176 10.02 -18.06 -7.37
N THR A 177 10.78 -17.09 -6.88
CA THR A 177 11.27 -17.05 -5.48
C THR A 177 10.40 -16.21 -4.55
N HIS A 178 9.46 -15.46 -5.11
CA HIS A 178 8.61 -14.49 -4.39
C HIS A 178 9.40 -13.37 -3.68
N LYS A 179 10.63 -13.10 -4.13
CA LYS A 179 11.49 -12.05 -3.56
C LYS A 179 11.40 -10.76 -4.35
N ILE A 180 11.46 -9.63 -3.63
CA ILE A 180 11.63 -8.32 -4.27
C ILE A 180 13.06 -8.25 -4.76
N ILE A 181 13.23 -7.91 -6.02
CA ILE A 181 14.55 -7.86 -6.68
C ILE A 181 15.01 -6.43 -6.93
N ASP A 182 14.08 -5.51 -7.17
CA ASP A 182 14.43 -4.11 -7.29
C ASP A 182 13.24 -3.17 -7.02
N LEU A 183 13.58 -1.90 -6.86
CA LEU A 183 12.65 -0.79 -6.75
C LEU A 183 13.16 0.34 -7.65
N LEU A 184 12.32 0.81 -8.57
CA LEU A 184 12.64 1.94 -9.45
C LEU A 184 11.99 3.22 -8.91
N PRO A 185 12.70 4.37 -8.96
CA PRO A 185 12.21 5.64 -8.41
C PRO A 185 11.09 6.26 -9.24
N GLU A 186 10.95 5.83 -10.50
CA GLU A 186 10.02 6.37 -11.47
C GLU A 186 9.21 5.27 -12.13
N ARG A 187 8.00 5.66 -12.59
CA ARG A 187 7.12 4.83 -13.39
C ARG A 187 7.14 5.35 -14.83
N THR A 188 8.27 5.14 -15.51
CA THR A 188 8.45 5.54 -16.90
C THR A 188 8.80 4.33 -17.77
N VAL A 189 8.56 4.44 -19.07
CA VAL A 189 8.91 3.40 -20.04
C VAL A 189 10.42 3.17 -20.03
N GLU A 190 11.19 4.26 -20.03
CA GLU A 190 12.65 4.24 -20.10
C GLU A 190 13.28 3.52 -18.88
N SER A 191 12.71 3.73 -17.68
CA SER A 191 13.21 3.08 -16.46
C SER A 191 12.98 1.56 -16.48
N VAL A 192 11.88 1.11 -17.06
CA VAL A 192 11.57 -0.32 -17.23
C VAL A 192 12.45 -0.94 -18.31
N ILE A 193 12.64 -0.27 -19.45
CA ILE A 193 13.54 -0.70 -20.52
C ILE A 193 14.96 -0.89 -19.96
N ALA A 194 15.52 0.13 -19.35
CA ALA A 194 16.89 0.08 -18.82
C ALA A 194 17.10 -1.06 -17.82
N TRP A 195 16.09 -1.36 -17.01
CA TRP A 195 16.19 -2.49 -16.09
C TRP A 195 16.12 -3.83 -16.82
N LEU A 196 15.21 -4.01 -17.77
CA LEU A 196 15.06 -5.25 -18.54
C LEU A 196 16.27 -5.53 -19.45
N GLU A 197 16.84 -4.52 -20.09
CA GLU A 197 18.07 -4.63 -20.90
C GLU A 197 19.29 -5.06 -20.06
N ALA A 198 19.30 -4.74 -18.76
CA ALA A 198 20.33 -5.21 -17.83
C ALA A 198 20.09 -6.66 -17.34
N HIS A 199 18.93 -7.26 -17.65
CA HIS A 199 18.51 -8.60 -17.20
C HIS A 199 17.98 -9.43 -18.38
N LEU A 200 18.88 -9.73 -19.34
CA LEU A 200 18.55 -10.44 -20.58
C LEU A 200 18.04 -11.88 -20.37
N GLU A 201 18.21 -12.42 -19.17
CA GLU A 201 17.71 -13.73 -18.76
C GLU A 201 16.20 -13.78 -18.50
N VAL A 202 15.50 -12.64 -18.57
CA VAL A 202 14.05 -12.56 -18.33
C VAL A 202 13.29 -13.18 -19.50
N GLU A 203 12.60 -14.28 -19.21
CA GLU A 203 11.76 -15.04 -20.15
C GLU A 203 10.28 -14.65 -20.08
N VAL A 204 9.82 -14.22 -18.90
CA VAL A 204 8.41 -13.87 -18.66
C VAL A 204 8.29 -12.56 -17.87
N VAL A 205 7.46 -11.65 -18.36
CA VAL A 205 7.12 -10.39 -17.68
C VAL A 205 5.63 -10.38 -17.34
N SER A 206 5.31 -10.50 -16.04
CA SER A 206 3.94 -10.32 -15.56
C SER A 206 3.71 -8.86 -15.19
N ARG A 207 2.62 -8.25 -15.71
CA ARG A 207 2.33 -6.82 -15.58
C ARG A 207 0.85 -6.51 -15.60
N ASP A 208 0.49 -5.32 -15.15
CA ASP A 208 -0.82 -4.76 -15.43
C ASP A 208 -0.95 -4.38 -16.93
N ARG A 209 -2.13 -3.96 -17.35
CA ARG A 209 -2.42 -3.54 -18.72
C ARG A 209 -2.14 -2.05 -18.96
N GLY A 210 -1.37 -1.40 -18.09
CA GLY A 210 -0.97 0.00 -18.24
C GLY A 210 0.06 0.18 -19.36
N GLY A 211 -0.13 1.18 -20.23
CA GLY A 211 0.74 1.41 -21.40
C GLY A 211 2.21 1.47 -21.07
N THR A 212 2.59 2.09 -19.95
CA THR A 212 4.00 2.18 -19.51
C THR A 212 4.69 0.82 -19.40
N TYR A 213 4.01 -0.19 -18.82
CA TYR A 213 4.62 -1.52 -18.64
C TYR A 213 4.51 -2.37 -19.91
N VAL A 214 3.46 -2.15 -20.71
CA VAL A 214 3.34 -2.78 -22.04
C VAL A 214 4.50 -2.34 -22.93
N ASP A 215 4.69 -1.02 -23.06
CA ASP A 215 5.72 -0.44 -23.92
C ASP A 215 7.14 -0.77 -23.40
N GLY A 216 7.34 -0.67 -22.07
CA GLY A 216 8.60 -0.99 -21.43
C GLY A 216 9.02 -2.46 -21.60
N ALA A 217 8.07 -3.41 -21.44
CA ALA A 217 8.34 -4.84 -21.62
C ALA A 217 8.55 -5.19 -23.10
N THR A 218 7.78 -4.57 -24.01
CA THR A 218 7.91 -4.82 -25.46
C THR A 218 9.26 -4.37 -26.00
N GLN A 219 9.79 -3.25 -25.51
CA GLN A 219 11.06 -2.70 -25.97
C GLN A 219 12.26 -3.28 -25.20
N GLY A 220 12.17 -3.39 -23.85
CA GLY A 220 13.28 -3.82 -23.02
C GLY A 220 13.50 -5.34 -22.97
N ALA A 221 12.45 -6.14 -23.24
CA ALA A 221 12.54 -7.60 -23.29
C ALA A 221 11.67 -8.17 -24.43
N PRO A 222 12.01 -7.91 -25.70
CA PRO A 222 11.15 -8.23 -26.85
C PRO A 222 10.89 -9.72 -27.05
N LEU A 223 11.75 -10.58 -26.53
CA LEU A 223 11.60 -12.05 -26.59
C LEU A 223 10.83 -12.62 -25.40
N ALA A 224 10.60 -11.86 -24.35
CA ALA A 224 9.92 -12.32 -23.17
C ALA A 224 8.40 -12.42 -23.39
N ILE A 225 7.79 -13.47 -22.85
CA ILE A 225 6.34 -13.65 -22.85
C ILE A 225 5.72 -12.68 -21.86
N GLN A 226 4.89 -11.77 -22.33
CA GLN A 226 4.15 -10.87 -21.45
C GLN A 226 2.88 -11.58 -20.93
N VAL A 227 2.61 -11.43 -19.64
CA VAL A 227 1.47 -12.01 -18.94
C VAL A 227 0.70 -10.90 -18.24
N CYS A 228 -0.56 -10.69 -18.63
CA CYS A 228 -1.37 -9.66 -17.96
C CYS A 228 -1.92 -10.14 -16.61
N ASP A 229 -2.23 -9.20 -15.73
CA ASP A 229 -2.83 -9.53 -14.44
C ASP A 229 -4.29 -9.98 -14.58
N ARG A 230 -4.58 -11.21 -14.15
CA ARG A 230 -5.91 -11.80 -14.15
C ARG A 230 -6.91 -11.05 -13.26
N TRP A 231 -6.47 -10.52 -12.13
CA TRP A 231 -7.34 -9.74 -11.26
C TRP A 231 -7.82 -8.45 -11.95
N HIS A 232 -6.90 -7.75 -12.64
CA HIS A 232 -7.25 -6.57 -13.41
C HIS A 232 -8.18 -6.89 -14.60
N LEU A 233 -8.05 -8.07 -15.21
CA LEU A 233 -9.01 -8.51 -16.24
C LEU A 233 -10.42 -8.68 -15.66
N LEU A 234 -10.55 -9.41 -14.55
CA LEU A 234 -11.84 -9.63 -13.88
C LEU A 234 -12.43 -8.33 -13.35
N LYS A 235 -11.59 -7.45 -12.80
CA LYS A 235 -12.02 -6.13 -12.35
C LYS A 235 -12.56 -5.28 -13.51
N ASN A 236 -11.83 -5.21 -14.63
CA ASN A 236 -12.24 -4.41 -15.80
C ASN A 236 -13.55 -4.92 -16.40
N LEU A 237 -13.75 -6.25 -16.45
CA LEU A 237 -15.04 -6.83 -16.86
C LEU A 237 -16.15 -6.45 -15.88
N GLY A 238 -15.88 -6.54 -14.57
CA GLY A 238 -16.83 -6.09 -13.54
C GLY A 238 -17.20 -4.61 -13.69
N ASP A 239 -16.21 -3.75 -13.96
CA ASP A 239 -16.44 -2.32 -14.19
C ASP A 239 -17.31 -2.09 -15.46
N ALA A 240 -17.07 -2.85 -16.55
CA ALA A 240 -17.91 -2.81 -17.75
C ALA A 240 -19.37 -3.24 -17.46
N VAL A 241 -19.56 -4.25 -16.61
CA VAL A 241 -20.90 -4.67 -16.16
C VAL A 241 -21.56 -3.57 -15.31
N GLU A 242 -20.82 -2.89 -14.43
CA GLU A 242 -21.37 -1.78 -13.65
C GLU A 242 -21.80 -0.62 -14.56
N ASP A 243 -20.98 -0.26 -15.55
CA ASP A 243 -21.29 0.79 -16.52
C ASP A 243 -22.54 0.43 -17.35
N PHE A 244 -22.69 -0.83 -17.76
CA PHE A 244 -23.91 -1.33 -18.40
C PHE A 244 -25.14 -1.13 -17.51
N LEU A 245 -25.08 -1.55 -16.24
CA LEU A 245 -26.19 -1.42 -15.30
C LEU A 245 -26.59 0.05 -15.08
N VAL A 246 -25.62 0.96 -15.07
CA VAL A 246 -25.84 2.41 -14.98
C VAL A 246 -26.52 2.93 -16.26
N ARG A 247 -26.00 2.61 -17.43
CA ARG A 247 -26.54 3.07 -18.73
C ARG A 247 -27.94 2.56 -18.98
N ALA A 248 -28.17 1.28 -18.73
CA ALA A 248 -29.47 0.63 -18.92
C ALA A 248 -30.45 0.96 -17.80
N LYS A 249 -30.05 1.76 -16.79
CA LYS A 249 -30.89 2.15 -15.63
C LYS A 249 -31.52 0.94 -14.92
N ILE A 250 -30.80 -0.17 -14.89
CA ILE A 250 -31.29 -1.41 -14.27
C ILE A 250 -31.50 -1.19 -12.77
N ARG A 251 -32.68 -1.55 -12.31
CA ARG A 251 -33.06 -1.53 -10.89
C ARG A 251 -33.55 -2.91 -10.48
N LEU A 252 -33.33 -3.26 -9.23
CA LEU A 252 -33.89 -4.50 -8.69
C LEU A 252 -35.40 -4.30 -8.52
N PRO A 253 -36.27 -5.17 -9.12
CA PRO A 253 -37.69 -5.13 -8.85
C PRO A 253 -37.96 -5.35 -7.38
N GLU A 254 -38.84 -4.55 -6.80
CA GLU A 254 -39.31 -4.74 -5.42
C GLU A 254 -39.98 -6.12 -5.30
N ALA A 255 -39.76 -6.80 -4.19
CA ALA A 255 -40.59 -7.96 -3.86
C ALA A 255 -42.03 -7.41 -3.67
N GLU A 256 -43.00 -7.97 -4.38
CA GLU A 256 -44.40 -7.55 -4.36
C GLU A 256 -44.83 -7.17 -2.95
N ALA A 257 -44.84 -5.86 -2.67
CA ALA A 257 -45.50 -5.32 -1.52
C ALA A 257 -46.97 -5.24 -1.91
N GLN A 258 -47.78 -5.99 -1.18
CA GLN A 258 -49.24 -5.91 -1.26
C GLN A 258 -49.69 -4.46 -1.47
N GLU A 259 -50.58 -4.28 -2.44
CA GLU A 259 -51.24 -3.04 -2.84
C GLU A 259 -51.44 -2.06 -1.69
N ARG A 260 -50.79 -0.92 -1.75
CA ARG A 260 -51.19 0.26 -0.99
C ARG A 260 -51.18 1.47 -1.93
N SER A 261 -52.37 2.00 -2.08
CA SER A 261 -52.82 3.18 -2.80
C SER A 261 -51.83 4.33 -2.95
N SER A 262 -51.81 4.83 -4.21
CA SER A 262 -51.35 6.14 -4.65
C SER A 262 -51.99 7.28 -3.86
N ASP A 263 -51.17 8.20 -3.49
CA ASP A 263 -51.30 9.64 -3.35
C ASP A 263 -50.69 10.14 -2.02
N GLN A 264 -49.46 10.61 -2.16
CA GLN A 264 -48.99 11.76 -1.37
C GLN A 264 -47.56 12.16 -1.85
N LYS A 265 -47.44 13.39 -2.34
CA LYS A 265 -46.16 14.05 -2.62
C LYS A 265 -45.30 14.09 -1.37
N GLU A 266 -44.18 13.41 -1.39
CA GLU A 266 -43.22 13.39 -0.29
C GLU A 266 -42.32 14.61 -0.28
N THR A 267 -42.36 15.33 0.83
CA THR A 267 -41.31 16.27 1.25
C THR A 267 -40.23 15.47 2.00
N SER A 268 -39.07 15.29 1.40
CA SER A 268 -37.95 14.56 2.02
C SER A 268 -37.38 15.35 3.19
N LEU A 269 -37.43 14.80 4.39
CA LEU A 269 -36.80 15.36 5.60
C LEU A 269 -35.30 14.94 5.69
N PRO A 270 -34.45 15.80 6.26
CA PRO A 270 -33.00 15.55 6.31
C PRO A 270 -32.65 14.49 7.35
N SER A 271 -31.81 13.53 6.94
CA SER A 271 -31.26 12.52 7.83
C SER A 271 -30.26 13.10 8.81
N PHE A 272 -30.24 12.54 10.03
CA PHE A 272 -29.30 12.84 11.09
C PHE A 272 -27.85 12.64 10.64
N SER A 273 -27.08 13.74 10.53
CA SER A 273 -25.64 13.72 10.25
C SER A 273 -24.89 14.51 11.31
N THR A 274 -23.99 13.84 12.02
CA THR A 274 -23.25 14.38 13.17
C THR A 274 -22.11 15.34 12.85
N THR A 275 -21.92 15.84 11.60
CA THR A 275 -20.79 16.72 11.30
C THR A 275 -21.10 17.89 10.35
N PRO A 276 -21.56 19.03 10.88
CA PRO A 276 -21.72 20.27 10.10
C PRO A 276 -20.41 20.74 9.42
N LYS A 277 -19.26 20.57 10.08
CA LYS A 277 -17.93 20.97 9.53
C LYS A 277 -17.54 20.23 8.25
N ARG A 278 -17.82 18.94 8.14
CA ARG A 278 -17.47 18.14 6.96
C ARG A 278 -18.33 18.47 5.75
N TYR A 279 -19.58 18.83 5.98
CA TYR A 279 -20.51 19.29 4.94
C TYR A 279 -20.08 20.66 4.40
N GLN A 280 -19.76 21.62 5.29
CA GLN A 280 -19.25 22.94 4.91
C GLN A 280 -17.95 22.85 4.13
N GLN A 281 -17.02 21.98 4.54
CA GLN A 281 -15.75 21.74 3.81
C GLN A 281 -16.01 21.12 2.44
N THR A 282 -16.99 20.24 2.31
CA THR A 282 -17.35 19.64 1.02
C THR A 282 -17.99 20.67 0.08
N GLN A 283 -18.89 21.51 0.60
CA GLN A 283 -19.47 22.62 -0.17
C GLN A 283 -18.41 23.63 -0.60
N ALA A 284 -17.57 24.08 0.31
CA ALA A 284 -16.50 25.02 -0.01
C ALA A 284 -15.53 24.46 -1.08
N ARG A 285 -15.25 23.14 -1.06
CA ARG A 285 -14.45 22.48 -2.08
C ARG A 285 -15.18 22.41 -3.43
N LEU A 286 -16.48 22.17 -3.45
CA LEU A 286 -17.27 22.12 -4.68
C LEU A 286 -17.39 23.51 -5.32
N LEU A 287 -17.62 24.54 -4.51
CA LEU A 287 -17.64 25.94 -4.97
C LEU A 287 -16.30 26.37 -5.58
N ARG A 288 -15.20 26.14 -4.88
CA ARG A 288 -13.84 26.42 -5.43
C ARG A 288 -13.59 25.72 -6.76
N LYS A 289 -14.04 24.48 -6.87
CA LYS A 289 -13.89 23.69 -8.10
C LYS A 289 -14.74 24.26 -9.25
N TRP A 290 -15.92 24.74 -8.93
CA TRP A 290 -16.81 25.41 -9.87
C TRP A 290 -16.26 26.78 -10.29
N GLU A 291 -15.81 27.62 -9.35
CA GLU A 291 -15.16 28.91 -9.64
C GLU A 291 -13.95 28.73 -10.59
N LEU A 292 -13.12 27.72 -10.32
CA LEU A 292 -11.98 27.40 -11.17
C LEU A 292 -12.43 26.94 -12.58
N SER A 293 -13.54 26.22 -12.68
CA SER A 293 -14.11 25.84 -13.98
C SER A 293 -14.64 27.05 -14.77
N GLN A 294 -15.21 28.04 -14.10
CA GLN A 294 -15.64 29.30 -14.73
C GLN A 294 -14.46 30.12 -15.27
N GLN A 295 -13.34 30.15 -14.53
CA GLN A 295 -12.10 30.79 -15.00
C GLN A 295 -11.55 30.08 -16.26
N VAL A 296 -11.55 28.74 -16.27
CA VAL A 296 -11.14 27.95 -17.43
C VAL A 296 -12.02 28.23 -18.64
N GLN A 297 -13.35 28.28 -18.46
CA GLN A 297 -14.31 28.59 -19.52
C GLN A 297 -14.18 30.01 -20.05
N ALA A 298 -13.92 30.97 -19.17
CA ALA A 298 -13.68 32.36 -19.56
C ALA A 298 -12.44 32.50 -20.46
N LEU A 299 -11.32 31.89 -20.07
CA LEU A 299 -10.09 31.88 -20.86
C LEU A 299 -10.28 31.13 -22.20
N HIS A 300 -11.02 30.03 -22.19
CA HIS A 300 -11.31 29.28 -23.39
C HIS A 300 -12.18 30.08 -24.38
N ARG A 301 -13.20 30.81 -23.90
CA ARG A 301 -14.02 31.72 -24.73
C ARG A 301 -13.20 32.88 -25.32
N GLN A 302 -12.13 33.29 -24.66
CA GLN A 302 -11.16 34.26 -25.17
C GLN A 302 -10.18 33.66 -26.22
N GLY A 303 -10.36 32.42 -26.64
CA GLY A 303 -9.52 31.75 -27.63
C GLY A 303 -8.19 31.21 -27.11
N VAL A 304 -7.96 31.21 -25.78
CA VAL A 304 -6.72 30.67 -25.20
C VAL A 304 -6.71 29.13 -25.33
N SER A 305 -5.63 28.58 -25.86
CA SER A 305 -5.52 27.12 -26.07
C SER A 305 -5.49 26.35 -24.74
N LEU A 306 -6.01 25.10 -24.72
CA LEU A 306 -6.08 24.26 -23.52
C LEU A 306 -4.72 24.04 -22.84
N ILE A 307 -3.63 24.04 -23.60
CA ILE A 307 -2.27 23.90 -23.08
C ILE A 307 -1.84 25.17 -22.33
N LYS A 308 -2.13 26.35 -22.91
CA LYS A 308 -1.81 27.63 -22.25
C LYS A 308 -2.65 27.84 -21.00
N ILE A 309 -3.94 27.49 -21.02
CA ILE A 309 -4.82 27.52 -19.83
C ILE A 309 -4.28 26.58 -18.73
N ALA A 310 -3.85 25.38 -19.09
CA ALA A 310 -3.29 24.41 -18.17
C ALA A 310 -2.02 24.96 -17.47
N ALA A 311 -1.12 25.57 -18.25
CA ALA A 311 0.09 26.20 -17.73
C ALA A 311 -0.22 27.42 -16.83
N GLN A 312 -1.14 28.29 -17.25
CA GLN A 312 -1.49 29.52 -16.54
C GLN A 312 -2.17 29.27 -15.20
N LEU A 313 -3.02 28.23 -15.12
CA LEU A 313 -3.78 27.91 -13.90
C LEU A 313 -3.16 26.76 -13.09
N GLY A 314 -2.00 26.23 -13.49
CA GLY A 314 -1.35 25.11 -12.81
C GLY A 314 -2.17 23.81 -12.83
N LEU A 315 -2.95 23.57 -13.89
CA LEU A 315 -3.85 22.43 -14.02
C LEU A 315 -3.34 21.41 -15.03
N ALA A 316 -3.71 20.13 -14.82
CA ALA A 316 -3.49 19.11 -15.84
C ALA A 316 -4.41 19.38 -17.07
N ARG A 317 -3.91 19.15 -18.30
CA ARG A 317 -4.65 19.36 -19.55
C ARG A 317 -6.01 18.64 -19.58
N ASN A 318 -6.09 17.43 -19.03
CA ASN A 318 -7.34 16.68 -18.96
C ASN A 318 -8.35 17.33 -17.99
N THR A 319 -7.87 17.95 -16.91
CA THR A 319 -8.71 18.73 -15.99
C THR A 319 -9.30 19.96 -16.69
N VAL A 320 -8.48 20.68 -17.47
CA VAL A 320 -8.93 21.83 -18.27
C VAL A 320 -10.00 21.38 -19.27
N ARG A 321 -9.79 20.28 -20.00
CA ARG A 321 -10.79 19.71 -20.94
C ARG A 321 -12.10 19.36 -20.24
N THR A 322 -12.05 18.81 -19.03
CA THR A 322 -13.24 18.51 -18.22
C THR A 322 -13.97 19.77 -17.81
N TYR A 323 -13.26 20.81 -17.41
CA TYR A 323 -13.84 22.07 -16.97
C TYR A 323 -14.46 22.88 -18.10
N VAL A 324 -13.91 22.84 -19.30
CA VAL A 324 -14.55 23.43 -20.49
C VAL A 324 -15.94 22.87 -20.76
N ARG A 325 -16.15 21.57 -20.48
CA ARG A 325 -17.42 20.85 -20.70
C ARG A 325 -18.38 20.89 -19.50
N GLN A 326 -18.01 21.54 -18.40
CA GLN A 326 -18.80 21.56 -17.17
C GLN A 326 -20.02 22.50 -17.34
N PRO A 327 -21.21 22.15 -16.79
CA PRO A 327 -22.37 23.03 -16.82
C PRO A 327 -22.08 24.39 -16.17
N PRO A 328 -22.73 25.48 -16.63
CA PRO A 328 -22.52 26.82 -16.08
C PRO A 328 -23.05 26.98 -14.65
N ASP A 329 -24.00 26.14 -14.23
CA ASP A 329 -24.60 26.24 -12.92
C ASP A 329 -23.73 25.63 -11.82
N PRO A 330 -23.68 26.26 -10.62
CA PRO A 330 -22.98 25.69 -9.49
C PRO A 330 -23.56 24.29 -9.16
N PRO A 331 -22.71 23.30 -8.88
CA PRO A 331 -23.20 21.96 -8.58
C PRO A 331 -24.03 22.01 -7.28
N ALA A 332 -25.32 21.72 -7.40
CA ALA A 332 -26.16 21.50 -6.24
C ALA A 332 -25.54 20.41 -5.36
N PRO A 333 -25.51 20.57 -4.04
CA PRO A 333 -25.03 19.52 -3.15
C PRO A 333 -25.85 18.27 -3.43
N LYS A 334 -25.21 17.23 -3.96
CA LYS A 334 -25.89 15.94 -4.12
C LYS A 334 -26.33 15.49 -2.73
N PRO A 335 -27.63 15.29 -2.48
CA PRO A 335 -28.06 14.72 -1.24
C PRO A 335 -27.33 13.40 -1.06
N ARG A 336 -26.68 13.24 0.10
CA ARG A 336 -25.94 12.01 0.41
C ARG A 336 -26.97 10.88 0.45
N PRO A 337 -26.75 9.76 -0.25
CA PRO A 337 -27.59 8.60 -0.01
C PRO A 337 -27.51 8.29 1.48
N LEU A 338 -28.66 8.29 2.14
CA LEU A 338 -28.82 7.98 3.55
C LEU A 338 -28.30 6.56 3.76
N ARG A 339 -27.14 6.41 4.40
CA ARG A 339 -26.71 5.09 4.86
C ARG A 339 -27.69 4.68 5.95
N ALA A 340 -28.29 3.49 5.80
CA ALA A 340 -29.08 2.89 6.85
C ALA A 340 -28.25 2.90 8.15
N SER A 341 -28.79 3.51 9.18
CA SER A 341 -28.19 3.50 10.51
C SER A 341 -28.48 2.15 11.15
N GLN A 342 -27.55 1.62 11.93
CA GLN A 342 -27.82 0.44 12.77
C GLN A 342 -28.98 0.67 13.76
N LEU A 343 -29.33 1.92 13.99
CA LEU A 343 -30.43 2.34 14.87
C LEU A 343 -31.79 2.30 14.17
N ASP A 344 -31.84 2.38 12.83
CA ASP A 344 -33.08 2.46 12.04
C ASP A 344 -34.11 1.33 12.36
N PRO A 345 -33.70 0.05 12.55
CA PRO A 345 -34.63 -1.01 12.91
C PRO A 345 -35.29 -0.82 14.27
N TYR A 346 -34.69 -0.04 15.16
CA TYR A 346 -35.10 0.17 16.53
C TYR A 346 -35.75 1.55 16.76
N GLU A 347 -35.83 2.37 15.70
CA GLU A 347 -36.33 3.75 15.76
C GLU A 347 -37.78 3.79 16.24
N ALA A 348 -38.63 2.89 15.77
CA ALA A 348 -40.02 2.80 16.19
C ALA A 348 -40.18 2.55 17.71
N HIS A 349 -39.34 1.66 18.28
CA HIS A 349 -39.30 1.41 19.70
C HIS A 349 -38.84 2.63 20.49
N LEU A 350 -37.76 3.27 20.04
CA LEU A 350 -37.23 4.47 20.67
C LEU A 350 -38.23 5.63 20.66
N LEU A 351 -38.96 5.84 19.56
CA LEU A 351 -40.00 6.85 19.44
C LEU A 351 -41.21 6.53 20.34
N LYS A 352 -41.64 5.26 20.40
CA LYS A 352 -42.69 4.83 21.31
C LYS A 352 -42.32 5.14 22.77
N ARG A 353 -41.15 4.71 23.19
CA ARG A 353 -40.65 4.97 24.56
C ARG A 353 -40.45 6.46 24.85
N TRP A 354 -40.04 7.23 23.82
CA TRP A 354 -39.94 8.69 23.93
C TRP A 354 -41.30 9.34 24.18
N ARG A 355 -42.35 8.90 23.47
CA ARG A 355 -43.74 9.37 23.68
C ARG A 355 -44.27 9.00 25.06
N GLU A 356 -43.89 7.86 25.59
CA GLU A 356 -44.17 7.40 26.96
C GLU A 356 -43.36 8.17 28.03
N GLY A 357 -42.56 9.15 27.63
CA GLY A 357 -41.82 10.00 28.56
C GLY A 357 -40.41 9.49 28.93
N CYS A 358 -39.95 8.35 28.42
CA CYS A 358 -38.63 7.84 28.73
C CYS A 358 -37.52 8.69 28.05
N ARG A 359 -36.61 9.25 28.86
CA ARG A 359 -35.48 10.09 28.41
C ARG A 359 -34.13 9.50 28.78
N ASN A 360 -34.12 8.31 29.40
CA ASN A 360 -32.91 7.64 29.86
C ASN A 360 -32.26 6.83 28.73
N ALA A 361 -31.12 7.35 28.20
CA ALA A 361 -30.42 6.72 27.11
C ALA A 361 -29.79 5.35 27.48
N ALA A 362 -29.46 5.13 28.75
CA ALA A 362 -28.89 3.86 29.20
C ALA A 362 -29.97 2.76 29.25
N LEU A 363 -31.15 3.11 29.72
CA LEU A 363 -32.30 2.21 29.76
C LEU A 363 -32.71 1.83 28.32
N LEU A 364 -32.92 2.83 27.46
CA LEU A 364 -33.31 2.62 26.06
C LEU A 364 -32.27 1.83 25.28
N HIS A 365 -30.97 2.05 25.55
CA HIS A 365 -29.91 1.24 24.94
C HIS A 365 -30.02 -0.22 25.38
N ARG A 366 -30.29 -0.50 26.66
CA ARG A 366 -30.46 -1.86 27.16
C ARG A 366 -31.66 -2.56 26.49
N GLU A 367 -32.81 -1.88 26.43
CA GLU A 367 -34.03 -2.39 25.79
C GLU A 367 -33.75 -2.79 24.31
N ILE A 368 -33.11 -1.91 23.51
CA ILE A 368 -32.82 -2.24 22.11
C ILE A 368 -31.67 -3.24 21.93
N SER A 369 -30.77 -3.33 22.93
CA SER A 369 -29.70 -4.35 22.90
C SER A 369 -30.29 -5.75 23.11
N GLU A 370 -31.29 -5.90 23.97
CA GLU A 370 -32.06 -7.14 24.14
C GLU A 370 -32.86 -7.50 22.86
N MET A 371 -33.21 -6.50 22.04
CA MET A 371 -33.82 -6.69 20.72
C MET A 371 -32.77 -6.94 19.62
N GLY A 372 -31.49 -7.05 19.96
CA GLY A 372 -30.40 -7.36 19.03
C GLY A 372 -29.61 -6.17 18.46
N TYR A 373 -29.70 -4.97 19.07
CA TYR A 373 -28.93 -3.81 18.64
C TYR A 373 -27.43 -3.96 18.98
N PRO A 374 -26.52 -3.97 17.99
CA PRO A 374 -25.08 -4.20 18.22
C PRO A 374 -24.29 -2.92 18.48
N GLY A 375 -24.92 -1.74 18.44
CA GLY A 375 -24.25 -0.45 18.47
C GLY A 375 -24.04 0.09 19.89
N ALA A 376 -23.23 1.16 20.01
CA ALA A 376 -22.89 1.77 21.28
C ALA A 376 -24.01 2.70 21.83
N GLN A 377 -24.11 2.80 23.15
CA GLN A 377 -25.02 3.71 23.87
C GLN A 377 -24.91 5.18 23.42
N THR A 378 -23.72 5.60 22.97
CA THR A 378 -23.47 6.96 22.47
C THR A 378 -24.37 7.33 21.28
N MET A 379 -24.72 6.37 20.42
CA MET A 379 -25.62 6.58 19.29
C MET A 379 -27.05 6.83 19.77
N VAL A 380 -27.53 6.06 20.74
CA VAL A 380 -28.86 6.28 21.36
C VAL A 380 -28.91 7.64 22.04
N ARG A 381 -27.87 8.01 22.78
CA ARG A 381 -27.75 9.32 23.43
C ARG A 381 -27.80 10.47 22.41
N ALA A 382 -27.09 10.32 21.28
CA ALA A 382 -27.10 11.30 20.20
C ALA A 382 -28.48 11.42 19.54
N TYR A 383 -29.19 10.30 19.33
CA TYR A 383 -30.53 10.26 18.80
C TYR A 383 -31.54 10.96 19.73
N LEU A 384 -31.48 10.69 21.02
CA LEU A 384 -32.35 11.37 22.01
C LEU A 384 -32.04 12.88 22.12
N ALA A 385 -30.78 13.29 21.97
CA ALA A 385 -30.42 14.70 21.91
C ALA A 385 -30.99 15.39 20.66
N TYR A 386 -31.05 14.68 19.54
CA TYR A 386 -31.72 15.15 18.33
C TYR A 386 -33.23 15.32 18.54
N LEU A 387 -33.91 14.33 19.11
CA LEU A 387 -35.37 14.43 19.42
C LEU A 387 -35.70 15.58 20.39
N ARG A 388 -34.79 15.92 21.33
CA ARG A 388 -34.96 17.11 22.19
C ARG A 388 -34.93 18.42 21.42
N LYS A 389 -34.15 18.49 20.35
CA LYS A 389 -34.03 19.69 19.49
C LYS A 389 -35.13 19.78 18.44
N HIS A 390 -35.74 18.67 18.10
CA HIS A 390 -36.74 18.51 17.06
C HIS A 390 -37.97 17.74 17.58
N PRO A 391 -38.72 18.29 18.57
CA PRO A 391 -39.84 17.58 19.18
C PRO A 391 -40.98 17.27 18.20
N GLU A 392 -41.10 18.04 17.13
CA GLU A 392 -42.07 17.81 16.05
C GLU A 392 -41.84 16.45 15.36
N GLN A 393 -40.61 15.98 15.29
CA GLN A 393 -40.29 14.71 14.65
C GLN A 393 -40.60 13.48 15.51
N ALA A 394 -40.79 13.67 16.81
CA ALA A 394 -41.20 12.61 17.71
C ALA A 394 -42.68 12.23 17.55
N ASN A 395 -43.49 13.10 16.96
CA ASN A 395 -44.95 12.95 16.82
C ASN A 395 -45.40 12.42 15.45
N HIS A 396 -44.49 12.32 14.47
CA HIS A 396 -44.79 11.73 13.19
C HIS A 396 -44.55 10.23 13.21
N ASP A 397 -45.50 9.42 12.79
CA ASP A 397 -45.27 8.03 12.42
C ASP A 397 -44.44 8.05 11.14
N HIS A 398 -43.16 7.76 11.28
CA HIS A 398 -42.28 7.65 10.11
C HIS A 398 -42.72 6.46 9.27
N PRO A 399 -43.09 6.65 8.00
CA PRO A 399 -43.20 5.54 7.08
C PRO A 399 -41.85 4.85 7.03
N ARG A 400 -41.88 3.54 7.10
CA ARG A 400 -40.69 2.67 6.97
C ARG A 400 -39.91 3.14 5.73
N LYS A 401 -38.75 3.75 5.92
CA LYS A 401 -37.91 4.21 4.80
C LYS A 401 -37.81 3.07 3.79
N GLU A 402 -38.33 3.29 2.60
CA GLU A 402 -38.13 2.38 1.48
C GLU A 402 -36.63 2.12 1.37
N ARG A 403 -36.25 0.85 1.35
CA ARG A 403 -34.86 0.46 1.14
C ARG A 403 -34.41 1.10 -0.15
N ALA A 404 -33.44 2.04 -0.07
CA ALA A 404 -32.89 2.70 -1.24
C ALA A 404 -32.55 1.62 -2.30
N ALA A 405 -33.03 1.83 -3.54
CA ALA A 405 -32.81 0.90 -4.62
C ALA A 405 -31.33 0.47 -4.67
N ALA A 406 -31.09 -0.83 -4.85
CA ALA A 406 -29.72 -1.37 -4.83
C ALA A 406 -28.84 -0.61 -5.82
N SER A 407 -27.70 -0.11 -5.36
CA SER A 407 -26.78 0.63 -6.22
C SER A 407 -26.25 -0.25 -7.35
N PRO A 408 -25.89 0.29 -8.54
CA PRO A 408 -25.30 -0.48 -9.63
C PRO A 408 -24.14 -1.35 -9.18
N ARG A 409 -23.32 -0.85 -8.26
CA ARG A 409 -22.22 -1.60 -7.64
C ARG A 409 -22.72 -2.80 -6.83
N ALA A 410 -23.82 -2.66 -6.11
CA ALA A 410 -24.41 -3.78 -5.37
C ALA A 410 -25.01 -4.81 -6.33
N LEU A 411 -25.64 -4.37 -7.42
CA LEU A 411 -26.18 -5.25 -8.46
C LEU A 411 -25.04 -5.99 -9.19
N ARG A 412 -23.95 -5.31 -9.57
CA ARG A 412 -22.73 -5.94 -10.09
C ARG A 412 -22.24 -7.03 -9.15
N TRP A 413 -22.18 -6.76 -7.86
CA TRP A 413 -21.76 -7.71 -6.84
C TRP A 413 -22.59 -8.99 -6.81
N LEU A 414 -23.91 -8.88 -6.97
CA LEU A 414 -24.81 -10.03 -7.08
C LEU A 414 -24.55 -10.85 -8.35
N LEU A 415 -24.19 -10.20 -9.47
CA LEU A 415 -23.93 -10.85 -10.74
C LEU A 415 -22.55 -11.53 -10.80
N THR A 416 -21.55 -10.97 -10.07
CA THR A 416 -20.16 -11.48 -10.13
C THR A 416 -19.88 -12.64 -9.18
N ARG A 417 -20.66 -12.82 -8.13
CA ARG A 417 -20.43 -13.88 -7.13
C ARG A 417 -20.88 -15.26 -7.62
N SER A 418 -20.15 -16.27 -7.18
CA SER A 418 -20.57 -17.66 -7.35
C SER A 418 -21.88 -17.93 -6.60
N PRO A 419 -22.73 -18.85 -7.07
CA PRO A 419 -23.96 -19.20 -6.36
C PRO A 419 -23.73 -19.63 -4.91
N GLU A 420 -22.63 -20.31 -4.64
CA GLU A 420 -22.24 -20.83 -3.33
C GLU A 420 -21.90 -19.72 -2.31
N ASP A 421 -21.42 -18.57 -2.81
CA ASP A 421 -21.04 -17.43 -1.98
C ASP A 421 -22.21 -16.50 -1.66
N LEU A 422 -23.41 -16.77 -2.17
CA LEU A 422 -24.59 -15.96 -1.99
C LEU A 422 -25.51 -16.56 -0.92
N THR A 423 -26.01 -15.73 -0.03
CA THR A 423 -27.09 -16.11 0.88
C THR A 423 -28.38 -16.39 0.10
N GLN A 424 -29.34 -17.10 0.69
CA GLN A 424 -30.64 -17.38 0.05
C GLN A 424 -31.36 -16.08 -0.37
N GLU A 425 -31.29 -15.01 0.44
CA GLU A 425 -31.86 -13.71 0.09
C GLU A 425 -31.15 -13.07 -1.11
N GLU A 426 -29.82 -13.16 -1.18
CA GLU A 426 -29.03 -12.65 -2.31
C GLU A 426 -29.27 -13.45 -3.59
N GLN A 427 -29.45 -14.77 -3.48
CA GLN A 427 -29.83 -15.63 -4.61
C GLN A 427 -31.22 -15.24 -5.16
N ALA A 428 -32.20 -15.03 -4.29
CA ALA A 428 -33.53 -14.57 -4.69
C ALA A 428 -33.46 -13.17 -5.36
N LYS A 429 -32.61 -12.26 -4.84
CA LYS A 429 -32.37 -10.95 -5.47
C LYS A 429 -31.73 -11.08 -6.84
N ARG A 430 -30.77 -11.99 -7.02
CA ARG A 430 -30.14 -12.25 -8.31
C ARG A 430 -31.15 -12.82 -9.31
N THR A 431 -31.98 -13.78 -8.90
CA THR A 431 -33.02 -14.34 -9.77
C THR A 431 -33.97 -13.26 -10.28
N ARG A 432 -34.45 -12.37 -9.40
CA ARG A 432 -35.28 -11.23 -9.80
C ARG A 432 -34.54 -10.27 -10.74
N LEU A 433 -33.26 -10.02 -10.48
CA LEU A 433 -32.43 -9.16 -11.34
C LEU A 433 -32.28 -9.75 -12.76
N LEU A 434 -32.07 -11.07 -12.86
CA LEU A 434 -31.98 -11.79 -14.14
C LEU A 434 -33.32 -11.80 -14.90
N ALA A 435 -34.44 -11.68 -14.22
CA ALA A 435 -35.76 -11.58 -14.84
C ALA A 435 -36.06 -10.21 -15.44
N VAL A 436 -35.29 -9.17 -15.13
CA VAL A 436 -35.53 -7.78 -15.58
C VAL A 436 -35.47 -7.65 -17.10
N SER A 437 -34.44 -8.23 -17.73
CA SER A 437 -34.29 -8.16 -19.18
C SER A 437 -33.39 -9.27 -19.74
N GLU A 438 -33.55 -9.55 -21.04
CA GLU A 438 -32.68 -10.46 -21.78
C GLU A 438 -31.22 -10.00 -21.79
N GLU A 439 -31.00 -8.69 -21.87
CA GLU A 439 -29.66 -8.13 -21.85
C GLU A 439 -28.94 -8.43 -20.53
N VAL A 440 -29.64 -8.33 -19.37
CA VAL A 440 -29.06 -8.65 -18.06
C VAL A 440 -28.69 -10.14 -17.98
N ARG A 441 -29.55 -11.04 -18.49
CA ARG A 441 -29.22 -12.48 -18.56
C ARG A 441 -27.98 -12.73 -19.39
N ARG A 442 -27.90 -12.10 -20.56
CA ARG A 442 -26.76 -12.23 -21.49
C ARG A 442 -25.46 -11.70 -20.89
N VAL A 443 -25.50 -10.53 -20.23
CA VAL A 443 -24.35 -9.96 -19.51
C VAL A 443 -23.89 -10.93 -18.41
N HIS A 444 -24.82 -11.48 -17.65
CA HIS A 444 -24.50 -12.43 -16.59
C HIS A 444 -23.86 -13.72 -17.14
N ALA A 445 -24.42 -14.29 -18.20
CA ALA A 445 -23.88 -15.50 -18.83
C ALA A 445 -22.45 -15.26 -19.35
N LEU A 446 -22.20 -14.16 -20.05
CA LEU A 446 -20.87 -13.79 -20.54
C LEU A 446 -19.88 -13.51 -19.41
N LEU A 447 -20.34 -12.86 -18.33
CA LEU A 447 -19.52 -12.61 -17.13
C LEU A 447 -19.09 -13.93 -16.47
N GLN A 448 -20.03 -14.86 -16.25
CA GLN A 448 -19.74 -16.15 -15.63
C GLN A 448 -18.82 -17.01 -16.51
N ALA A 449 -19.07 -17.05 -17.83
CA ALA A 449 -18.22 -17.77 -18.77
C ALA A 449 -16.77 -17.25 -18.77
N PHE A 450 -16.58 -15.93 -18.69
CA PHE A 450 -15.25 -15.35 -18.61
C PHE A 450 -14.55 -15.66 -17.28
N GLN A 451 -15.28 -15.56 -16.17
CA GLN A 451 -14.74 -15.89 -14.84
C GLN A 451 -14.32 -17.36 -14.76
N GLU A 452 -15.13 -18.27 -15.31
CA GLU A 452 -14.82 -19.69 -15.37
C GLU A 452 -13.58 -19.95 -16.23
N MET A 453 -13.51 -19.35 -17.44
CA MET A 453 -12.34 -19.42 -18.31
C MET A 453 -11.06 -18.98 -17.62
N VAL A 454 -11.11 -17.90 -16.83
CA VAL A 454 -9.95 -17.41 -16.05
C VAL A 454 -9.59 -18.37 -14.93
N ARG A 455 -10.57 -18.91 -14.18
CA ARG A 455 -10.33 -19.86 -13.07
C ARG A 455 -9.75 -21.18 -13.56
N GLN A 456 -10.31 -21.73 -14.63
CA GLN A 456 -9.93 -23.03 -15.19
C GLN A 456 -8.75 -22.92 -16.17
N ARG A 457 -8.27 -21.71 -16.45
CA ARG A 457 -7.16 -21.46 -17.38
C ARG A 457 -7.40 -22.08 -18.76
N GLN A 458 -8.47 -21.67 -19.45
CA GLN A 458 -8.89 -22.19 -20.74
C GLN A 458 -8.63 -21.17 -21.86
N PRO A 459 -7.37 -20.98 -22.32
CA PRO A 459 -7.02 -19.97 -23.34
C PRO A 459 -7.67 -20.23 -24.69
N GLU A 460 -8.04 -21.45 -25.01
CA GLU A 460 -8.71 -21.86 -26.25
C GLU A 460 -10.12 -21.26 -26.37
N ARG A 461 -10.80 -21.00 -25.26
CA ARG A 461 -12.15 -20.42 -25.23
C ARG A 461 -12.15 -18.90 -25.47
N LEU A 462 -11.00 -18.23 -25.31
CA LEU A 462 -10.92 -16.76 -25.33
C LEU A 462 -11.48 -16.16 -26.64
N ARG A 463 -11.07 -16.70 -27.79
CA ARG A 463 -11.49 -16.16 -29.10
C ARG A 463 -13.00 -16.31 -29.31
N ALA A 464 -13.57 -17.45 -28.99
CA ALA A 464 -15.01 -17.70 -29.11
C ALA A 464 -15.80 -16.77 -28.17
N TRP A 465 -15.36 -16.62 -26.94
CA TRP A 465 -15.97 -15.72 -25.97
C TRP A 465 -15.95 -14.25 -26.46
N MET A 466 -14.82 -13.77 -27.00
CA MET A 466 -14.70 -12.43 -27.55
C MET A 466 -15.67 -12.17 -28.69
N GLN A 467 -15.87 -13.16 -29.60
CA GLN A 467 -16.83 -13.08 -30.68
C GLN A 467 -18.27 -13.00 -30.16
N GLU A 468 -18.63 -13.81 -29.18
CA GLU A 468 -19.95 -13.81 -28.57
C GLU A 468 -20.23 -12.48 -27.85
N ALA A 469 -19.27 -12.00 -27.04
CA ALA A 469 -19.38 -10.72 -26.35
C ALA A 469 -19.50 -9.54 -27.33
N SER A 470 -18.79 -9.55 -28.46
CA SER A 470 -18.90 -8.53 -29.51
C SER A 470 -20.26 -8.54 -30.21
N LYS A 471 -20.85 -9.73 -30.43
CA LYS A 471 -22.17 -9.90 -31.03
C LYS A 471 -23.33 -9.63 -30.05
N SER A 472 -23.05 -9.48 -28.78
CA SER A 472 -24.08 -9.28 -27.72
C SER A 472 -24.92 -8.01 -27.87
N GLY A 473 -24.46 -7.01 -28.65
CA GLY A 473 -25.11 -5.70 -28.80
C GLY A 473 -24.76 -4.72 -27.64
N ILE A 474 -24.02 -5.17 -26.60
CA ILE A 474 -23.73 -4.40 -25.38
C ILE A 474 -22.42 -3.61 -25.57
N ALA A 475 -22.53 -2.28 -25.63
CA ALA A 475 -21.41 -1.38 -25.93
C ALA A 475 -20.22 -1.53 -24.96
N GLU A 476 -20.50 -1.72 -23.70
CA GLU A 476 -19.48 -1.86 -22.64
C GLU A 476 -18.68 -3.16 -22.79
N LEU A 477 -19.33 -4.26 -23.17
CA LEU A 477 -18.65 -5.53 -23.46
C LEU A 477 -17.82 -5.44 -24.74
N LYS A 478 -18.33 -4.76 -25.79
CA LYS A 478 -17.55 -4.48 -27.01
C LYS A 478 -16.29 -3.67 -26.70
N SER A 479 -16.39 -2.64 -25.83
CA SER A 479 -15.24 -1.85 -25.39
C SER A 479 -14.24 -2.70 -24.61
N PHE A 480 -14.70 -3.60 -23.75
CA PHE A 480 -13.84 -4.53 -23.01
C PHE A 480 -13.11 -5.50 -23.97
N VAL A 481 -13.82 -6.07 -24.96
CA VAL A 481 -13.23 -6.93 -26.01
C VAL A 481 -12.17 -6.17 -26.79
N ALA A 482 -12.45 -4.96 -27.25
CA ALA A 482 -11.47 -4.11 -27.95
C ALA A 482 -10.23 -3.82 -27.07
N GLY A 483 -10.41 -3.77 -25.77
CA GLY A 483 -9.30 -3.72 -24.82
C GLY A 483 -8.49 -5.02 -24.81
N ILE A 484 -9.12 -6.18 -24.81
CA ILE A 484 -8.43 -7.49 -24.88
C ILE A 484 -7.66 -7.63 -26.21
N GLU A 485 -8.26 -7.25 -27.33
CA GLU A 485 -7.65 -7.39 -28.66
C GLU A 485 -6.29 -6.67 -28.74
N ARG A 486 -6.18 -5.49 -28.13
CA ARG A 486 -4.91 -4.73 -28.09
C ARG A 486 -3.80 -5.39 -27.28
N ASP A 487 -4.13 -6.35 -26.42
CA ASP A 487 -3.19 -7.03 -25.54
C ASP A 487 -3.46 -8.56 -25.51
N TYR A 488 -3.90 -9.07 -26.67
CA TYR A 488 -4.44 -10.43 -26.82
C TYR A 488 -3.46 -11.52 -26.36
N ASP A 489 -2.20 -11.43 -26.78
CA ASP A 489 -1.19 -12.43 -26.47
C ASP A 489 -0.88 -12.49 -24.98
N ALA A 490 -0.80 -11.33 -24.30
CA ALA A 490 -0.60 -11.27 -22.86
C ALA A 490 -1.83 -11.79 -22.08
N VAL A 491 -3.05 -11.55 -22.57
CA VAL A 491 -4.28 -12.11 -21.99
C VAL A 491 -4.31 -13.64 -22.18
N LYS A 492 -4.00 -14.12 -23.38
CA LYS A 492 -3.92 -15.55 -23.68
C LYS A 492 -2.85 -16.24 -22.84
N ALA A 493 -1.67 -15.61 -22.68
CA ALA A 493 -0.61 -16.09 -21.81
C ALA A 493 -1.05 -16.15 -20.34
N ALA A 494 -1.81 -15.17 -19.86
CA ALA A 494 -2.36 -15.17 -18.51
C ALA A 494 -3.34 -16.31 -18.22
N LEU A 495 -4.05 -16.75 -19.24
CA LEU A 495 -4.94 -17.93 -19.15
C LEU A 495 -4.17 -19.25 -19.27
N ARG A 496 -2.96 -19.26 -19.83
CA ARG A 496 -2.15 -20.46 -20.02
C ARG A 496 -1.14 -20.68 -18.90
N LEU A 497 -0.40 -19.62 -18.52
CA LEU A 497 0.71 -19.70 -17.58
C LEU A 497 0.25 -19.58 -16.12
N PRO A 498 1.01 -20.16 -15.16
CA PRO A 498 0.63 -20.11 -13.74
C PRO A 498 0.82 -18.73 -13.12
N TRP A 499 1.63 -17.89 -13.71
CA TRP A 499 2.07 -16.61 -13.16
C TRP A 499 0.92 -15.64 -12.94
N SER A 500 0.97 -14.88 -11.85
CA SER A 500 0.00 -13.86 -11.49
C SER A 500 0.64 -12.74 -10.69
N GLN A 501 -0.03 -11.58 -10.64
CA GLN A 501 0.43 -10.40 -9.90
C GLN A 501 0.13 -10.46 -8.39
N GLY A 502 -0.56 -11.47 -7.88
CA GLY A 502 -0.90 -11.54 -6.46
C GLY A 502 0.30 -11.43 -5.52
N THR A 503 1.42 -12.08 -5.89
CA THR A 503 2.69 -11.95 -5.15
C THR A 503 3.22 -10.50 -5.19
N THR A 504 3.21 -9.88 -6.37
CA THR A 504 3.69 -8.50 -6.56
C THR A 504 2.83 -7.52 -5.75
N GLU A 505 1.50 -7.65 -5.77
CA GLU A 505 0.58 -6.84 -4.98
C GLU A 505 0.84 -7.00 -3.47
N GLY A 506 1.08 -8.23 -3.00
CA GLY A 506 1.50 -8.51 -1.63
C GLY A 506 2.79 -7.76 -1.25
N LYS A 507 3.77 -7.72 -2.15
CA LYS A 507 5.04 -6.98 -1.95
C LYS A 507 4.85 -5.46 -2.00
N VAL A 508 3.95 -4.94 -2.84
CA VAL A 508 3.52 -3.53 -2.81
C VAL A 508 2.93 -3.16 -1.44
N ASN A 509 2.15 -4.06 -0.81
CA ASN A 509 1.61 -3.83 0.52
C ASN A 509 2.70 -3.83 1.60
N LYS A 510 3.72 -4.71 1.50
CA LYS A 510 4.93 -4.68 2.34
C LYS A 510 5.65 -3.34 2.21
N LEU A 511 5.88 -2.86 0.98
CA LEU A 511 6.48 -1.55 0.71
C LEU A 511 5.68 -0.39 1.33
N LYS A 512 4.35 -0.41 1.21
CA LYS A 512 3.48 0.59 1.85
C LYS A 512 3.63 0.59 3.37
N THR A 513 3.79 -0.57 3.99
CA THR A 513 4.00 -0.71 5.45
C THR A 513 5.36 -0.18 5.85
N LEU A 514 6.43 -0.57 5.15
CA LEU A 514 7.77 -0.02 5.37
C LEU A 514 7.78 1.51 5.31
N LYS A 515 7.15 2.08 4.28
CA LYS A 515 7.01 3.55 4.14
C LYS A 515 6.31 4.21 5.32
N ARG A 516 5.28 3.57 5.88
CA ARG A 516 4.58 4.08 7.08
C ARG A 516 5.47 4.04 8.32
N VAL A 517 6.22 2.95 8.52
CA VAL A 517 7.19 2.82 9.63
C VAL A 517 8.27 3.91 9.54
N MET A 518 8.63 4.33 8.33
CA MET A 518 9.58 5.43 8.07
C MET A 518 8.94 6.83 8.12
N TYR A 519 7.69 6.94 8.55
CA TYR A 519 6.91 8.20 8.62
C TYR A 519 6.86 9.00 7.30
N GLY A 520 7.06 8.33 6.16
CA GLY A 520 7.11 8.97 4.84
C GLY A 520 8.27 9.94 4.61
N ARG A 521 9.31 9.90 5.47
CA ARG A 521 10.46 10.83 5.44
C ARG A 521 11.73 10.25 4.80
N ALA A 522 11.77 8.94 4.58
CA ALA A 522 12.95 8.30 4.01
C ALA A 522 13.14 8.69 2.54
N GLY A 523 14.38 8.96 2.16
CA GLY A 523 14.78 9.06 0.75
C GLY A 523 14.69 7.71 0.03
N PHE A 524 14.67 7.75 -1.30
CA PHE A 524 14.58 6.56 -2.13
C PHE A 524 15.70 5.53 -1.86
N PRO A 525 16.98 5.91 -1.74
CA PRO A 525 18.05 4.93 -1.50
C PRO A 525 17.83 4.11 -0.23
N LEU A 526 17.43 4.76 0.87
CA LEU A 526 17.17 4.07 2.14
C LEU A 526 15.94 3.17 2.06
N LEU A 527 14.86 3.61 1.39
CA LEU A 527 13.67 2.80 1.19
C LEU A 527 13.97 1.54 0.36
N ARG A 528 14.70 1.71 -0.76
CA ARG A 528 15.15 0.60 -1.62
C ARG A 528 16.01 -0.38 -0.84
N GLN A 529 17.01 0.12 -0.11
CA GLN A 529 17.93 -0.69 0.68
C GLN A 529 17.20 -1.52 1.75
N ARG A 530 16.28 -0.89 2.51
CA ARG A 530 15.48 -1.61 3.51
C ARG A 530 14.58 -2.67 2.88
N LEU A 531 13.99 -2.35 1.73
CA LEU A 531 13.10 -3.26 1.05
C LEU A 531 13.83 -4.51 0.54
N LEU A 532 15.03 -4.33 -0.03
CA LEU A 532 15.84 -5.41 -0.57
C LEU A 532 16.55 -6.25 0.50
N HIS A 533 16.88 -5.66 1.63
CA HIS A 533 17.44 -6.40 2.76
C HIS A 533 16.43 -7.34 3.42
N ASP A 534 15.17 -6.96 3.37
CA ASP A 534 14.03 -7.66 4.00
C ASP A 534 13.33 -8.64 2.99
N ALA A 535 13.92 -8.82 1.80
CA ALA A 535 13.35 -9.57 0.67
C ALA A 535 13.58 -11.10 0.75
#